data_fa954dfaf2709c5e8a93737e61d1aeef
#
_entry.id   fa954dfaf2709c5e8a93737e61d1aeef
#
_cell.length_a   1.000
_cell.length_b   1.000
_cell.length_c   1.000
_cell.angle_alpha   90.00
_cell.angle_beta   90.00
_cell.angle_gamma   90.00
#
_symmetry.space_group_name_H-M   'P 1'
#
loop_
_entity.id
_entity.type
_entity.pdbx_description
1 polymer ?
#
loop_
_entity_poly.entity_id
_entity_poly.type
_entity_poly.pdbx_seq_one_letter_code
_entity_poly.pdbx_strand_id
1 'polypeptide(L)'
;MELGVQLRATDGEPLADPTRYLHLVGSLVYLGITRPDISHAIHILSQFVSAPTQLHYTHLLQVLRYLCGTSFRWLFFSRSSPFELQAYSDATWASNPSDCRSLCAHAEAELRAMAAVIAEISWL
;
A
#
# COMPACT_ATOMS: atom_id res chain seq x y z
N MET A 1 4.79 -7.30 11.69
CA MET A 1 5.49 -6.04 11.41
C MET A 1 5.36 -5.20 12.66
N GLU A 2 6.46 -4.87 13.30
CA GLU A 2 6.42 -4.04 14.50
C GLU A 2 5.89 -2.65 14.13
N LEU A 3 4.93 -2.16 14.92
CA LEU A 3 4.37 -0.82 14.78
C LEU A 3 5.48 0.20 15.07
N GLY A 4 6.00 0.87 14.04
CA GLY A 4 6.98 1.95 14.22
C GLY A 4 8.29 1.81 13.44
N VAL A 5 8.51 0.75 12.69
CA VAL A 5 9.69 0.66 11.81
C VAL A 5 9.48 1.58 10.61
N GLN A 6 10.15 2.72 10.60
CA GLN A 6 10.24 3.59 9.43
C GLN A 6 11.31 3.02 8.48
N LEU A 7 10.86 2.41 7.40
CA LEU A 7 11.76 1.98 6.32
C LEU A 7 12.22 3.20 5.51
N ARG A 8 13.52 3.28 5.25
CA ARG A 8 14.10 4.32 4.41
C ARG A 8 14.71 3.68 3.16
N ALA A 9 14.74 4.43 2.07
CA ALA A 9 15.31 3.97 0.80
C ALA A 9 16.80 3.59 0.89
N THR A 10 17.52 4.12 1.88
CA THR A 10 18.97 3.91 2.09
C THR A 10 19.28 2.82 3.11
N ASP A 11 18.27 2.19 3.72
CA ASP A 11 18.50 1.23 4.81
C ASP A 11 18.86 -0.15 4.24
N GLY A 12 20.10 -0.57 4.48
CA GLY A 12 20.60 -1.89 4.12
C GLY A 12 21.32 -1.95 2.76
N GLU A 13 21.85 -3.13 2.44
CA GLU A 13 22.53 -3.37 1.18
C GLU A 13 21.53 -3.51 0.01
N PRO A 14 21.88 -3.07 -1.20
CA PRO A 14 21.06 -3.28 -2.40
C PRO A 14 20.76 -4.77 -2.61
N LEU A 15 19.56 -5.06 -3.05
CA LEU A 15 19.14 -6.43 -3.33
C LEU A 15 19.80 -6.92 -4.62
N ALA A 16 20.38 -8.12 -4.59
CA ALA A 16 21.07 -8.72 -5.74
C ALA A 16 20.09 -9.01 -6.91
N ASP A 17 18.86 -9.40 -6.62
CA ASP A 17 17.81 -9.64 -7.60
C ASP A 17 16.57 -8.77 -7.32
N PRO A 18 16.53 -7.54 -7.83
CA PRO A 18 15.38 -6.65 -7.67
C PRO A 18 14.13 -7.14 -8.42
N THR A 19 14.30 -7.95 -9.48
CA THR A 19 13.20 -8.43 -10.31
C THR A 19 12.24 -9.30 -9.51
N ARG A 20 12.81 -10.18 -8.69
CA ARG A 20 12.01 -11.06 -7.80
C ARG A 20 11.20 -10.27 -6.79
N TYR A 21 11.78 -9.20 -6.23
CA TYR A 21 11.08 -8.30 -5.32
C TYR A 21 9.88 -7.63 -6.02
N LEU A 22 10.12 -7.07 -7.20
CA LEU A 22 9.09 -6.41 -8.01
C LEU A 22 7.91 -7.34 -8.33
N HIS A 23 8.19 -8.57 -8.78
CA HIS A 23 7.15 -9.55 -9.07
C HIS A 23 6.31 -9.92 -7.85
N LEU A 24 6.95 -10.13 -6.71
CA LEU A 24 6.24 -10.48 -5.47
C LEU A 24 5.38 -9.33 -4.97
N VAL A 25 5.90 -8.10 -4.94
CA VAL A 25 5.13 -6.91 -4.53
C VAL A 25 3.95 -6.70 -5.47
N GLY A 26 4.16 -6.79 -6.80
CA GLY A 26 3.09 -6.66 -7.79
C GLY A 26 1.96 -7.68 -7.58
N SER A 27 2.29 -8.94 -7.31
CA SER A 27 1.30 -9.98 -7.00
C SER A 27 0.55 -9.69 -5.70
N LEU A 28 1.24 -9.17 -4.69
CA LEU A 28 0.63 -8.83 -3.40
C LEU A 28 -0.28 -7.62 -3.48
N VAL A 29 0.03 -6.61 -4.32
CA VAL A 29 -0.85 -5.46 -4.58
C VAL A 29 -2.21 -5.95 -5.08
N TYR A 30 -2.21 -6.89 -6.02
CA TYR A 30 -3.46 -7.47 -6.54
C TYR A 30 -4.22 -8.24 -5.45
N LEU A 31 -3.52 -8.98 -4.60
CA LEU A 31 -4.12 -9.70 -3.47
C LEU A 31 -4.72 -8.74 -2.42
N GLY A 32 -4.19 -7.53 -2.28
CA GLY A 32 -4.66 -6.50 -1.35
C GLY A 32 -6.14 -6.12 -1.53
N ILE A 33 -6.71 -6.33 -2.73
CA ILE A 33 -8.15 -6.09 -3.01
C ILE A 33 -9.04 -6.99 -2.14
N THR A 34 -8.65 -8.25 -1.96
CA THR A 34 -9.40 -9.23 -1.17
C THR A 34 -8.89 -9.40 0.26
N ARG A 35 -7.69 -8.88 0.53
CA ARG A 35 -6.99 -8.95 1.82
C ARG A 35 -6.55 -7.55 2.27
N PRO A 36 -7.48 -6.69 2.71
CA PRO A 36 -7.16 -5.33 3.14
C PRO A 36 -6.26 -5.28 4.38
N ASP A 37 -6.18 -6.35 5.15
CA ASP A 37 -5.30 -6.49 6.30
C ASP A 37 -3.81 -6.37 5.97
N ILE A 38 -3.42 -6.66 4.72
CA ILE A 38 -2.03 -6.53 4.24
C ILE A 38 -1.81 -5.28 3.39
N SER A 39 -2.86 -4.56 2.99
CA SER A 39 -2.78 -3.43 2.06
C SER A 39 -1.79 -2.36 2.50
N HIS A 40 -1.80 -1.98 3.78
CA HIS A 40 -0.88 -0.98 4.30
C HIS A 40 0.59 -1.43 4.21
N ALA A 41 0.88 -2.67 4.58
CA ALA A 41 2.24 -3.21 4.50
C ALA A 41 2.75 -3.26 3.05
N ILE A 42 1.88 -3.67 2.12
CA ILE A 42 2.20 -3.72 0.69
C ILE A 42 2.42 -2.31 0.15
N HIS A 43 1.58 -1.34 0.53
CA HIS A 43 1.73 0.05 0.11
C HIS A 43 3.10 0.61 0.51
N ILE A 44 3.55 0.36 1.74
CA ILE A 44 4.89 0.77 2.19
C ILE A 44 5.98 0.09 1.35
N LEU A 45 5.90 -1.23 1.14
CA LEU A 45 6.90 -1.97 0.38
C LEU A 45 6.92 -1.56 -1.11
N SER A 46 5.79 -1.16 -1.68
CA SER A 46 5.71 -0.70 -3.07
C SER A 46 6.47 0.60 -3.33
N GLN A 47 6.70 1.42 -2.31
CA GLN A 47 7.49 2.65 -2.44
C GLN A 47 8.97 2.39 -2.77
N PHE A 48 9.47 1.19 -2.47
CA PHE A 48 10.88 0.82 -2.65
C PHE A 48 11.15 -0.08 -3.86
N VAL A 49 10.20 -0.21 -4.78
CA VAL A 49 10.36 -1.08 -5.97
C VAL A 49 11.45 -0.62 -6.94
N SER A 50 11.79 0.67 -6.96
CA SER A 50 12.84 1.23 -7.81
C SER A 50 14.24 0.90 -7.32
N ALA A 51 14.44 0.77 -6.01
CA ALA A 51 15.73 0.48 -5.39
C ALA A 51 15.54 -0.38 -4.12
N PRO A 52 15.14 -1.66 -4.25
CA PRO A 52 14.91 -2.51 -3.11
C PRO A 52 16.23 -2.93 -2.43
N THR A 53 16.19 -2.99 -1.11
CA THR A 53 17.31 -3.46 -0.27
C THR A 53 17.00 -4.82 0.35
N GLN A 54 18.01 -5.47 0.92
CA GLN A 54 17.86 -6.72 1.67
C GLN A 54 16.88 -6.58 2.84
N LEU A 55 16.83 -5.42 3.47
CA LEU A 55 15.90 -5.13 4.55
C LEU A 55 14.45 -5.13 4.04
N HIS A 56 14.18 -4.47 2.90
CA HIS A 56 12.87 -4.46 2.27
C HIS A 56 12.42 -5.88 1.90
N TYR A 57 13.34 -6.70 1.38
CA TYR A 57 13.05 -8.10 1.06
C TYR A 57 12.73 -8.93 2.30
N THR A 58 13.42 -8.70 3.41
CA THR A 58 13.12 -9.38 4.68
C THR A 58 11.71 -9.05 5.18
N HIS A 59 11.29 -7.79 5.10
CA HIS A 59 9.92 -7.39 5.44
C HIS A 59 8.87 -7.98 4.48
N LEU A 60 9.19 -8.07 3.20
CA LEU A 60 8.35 -8.76 2.22
C LEU A 60 8.14 -10.24 2.61
N LEU A 61 9.20 -10.93 3.01
CA LEU A 61 9.10 -12.32 3.47
C LEU A 61 8.26 -12.45 4.76
N GLN A 62 8.28 -11.45 5.64
CA GLN A 62 7.38 -11.43 6.82
C GLN A 62 5.91 -11.36 6.42
N VAL A 63 5.56 -10.52 5.43
CA VAL A 63 4.20 -10.46 4.88
C VAL A 63 3.79 -11.80 4.26
N LEU A 64 4.68 -12.45 3.51
CA LEU A 64 4.41 -13.76 2.93
C LEU A 64 4.20 -14.85 4.01
N ARG A 65 4.99 -14.84 5.07
CA ARG A 65 4.80 -15.76 6.21
C ARG A 65 3.47 -15.52 6.92
N TYR A 66 3.08 -14.27 7.10
CA TYR A 66 1.77 -13.93 7.65
C TYR A 66 0.64 -14.47 6.76
N LEU A 67 0.73 -14.31 5.44
CA LEU A 67 -0.24 -14.84 4.50
C LEU A 67 -0.33 -16.36 4.54
N CYS A 68 0.80 -17.07 4.62
CA CYS A 68 0.81 -18.53 4.77
C CYS A 68 0.10 -18.97 6.05
N GLY A 69 0.30 -18.26 7.16
CA GLY A 69 -0.37 -18.56 8.44
C GLY A 69 -1.85 -18.16 8.49
N THR A 70 -2.29 -17.30 7.56
CA THR A 70 -3.67 -16.77 7.54
C THR A 70 -4.37 -17.05 6.21
N SER A 71 -3.98 -18.10 5.50
CA SER A 71 -4.47 -18.43 4.15
C SER A 71 -5.99 -18.66 4.07
N PHE A 72 -6.63 -19.00 5.18
CA PHE A 72 -8.08 -19.22 5.27
C PHE A 72 -8.88 -17.96 5.69
N ARG A 73 -8.23 -16.81 5.83
CA ARG A 73 -8.89 -15.56 6.20
C ARG A 73 -9.00 -14.65 4.97
N TRP A 74 -10.21 -14.33 4.57
CA TRP A 74 -10.53 -13.39 3.50
C TRP A 74 -11.83 -12.65 3.80
N LEU A 75 -12.05 -11.55 3.11
CA LEU A 75 -13.34 -10.87 3.17
C LEU A 75 -14.39 -11.70 2.44
N PHE A 76 -15.49 -11.93 3.12
CA PHE A 76 -16.66 -12.58 2.53
C PHE A 76 -17.61 -11.52 1.98
N PHE A 77 -17.85 -11.54 0.67
CA PHE A 77 -18.83 -10.69 0.01
C PHE A 77 -20.13 -11.48 -0.15
N SER A 78 -21.18 -11.06 0.58
CA SER A 78 -22.49 -11.71 0.46
C SER A 78 -23.13 -11.36 -0.87
N ARG A 79 -23.69 -12.37 -1.57
CA ARG A 79 -24.46 -12.17 -2.80
C ARG A 79 -25.72 -11.32 -2.59
N SER A 80 -26.28 -11.31 -1.39
CA SER A 80 -27.48 -10.54 -1.02
C SER A 80 -27.17 -9.13 -0.50
N SER A 81 -25.91 -8.71 -0.51
CA SER A 81 -25.52 -7.37 -0.10
C SER A 81 -26.08 -6.34 -1.10
N PRO A 82 -26.67 -5.22 -0.64
CA PRO A 82 -27.08 -4.15 -1.55
C PRO A 82 -25.82 -3.59 -2.24
N PHE A 83 -25.96 -3.30 -3.54
CA PHE A 83 -24.92 -2.60 -4.30
C PHE A 83 -24.96 -1.11 -3.93
N GLU A 84 -24.33 -0.76 -2.82
CA GLU A 84 -24.18 0.62 -2.39
C GLU A 84 -22.70 0.99 -2.46
N LEU A 85 -22.38 1.95 -3.33
CA LEU A 85 -21.01 2.46 -3.46
C LEU A 85 -20.77 3.54 -2.40
N GLN A 86 -19.86 3.27 -1.48
CA GLN A 86 -19.41 4.26 -0.50
C GLN A 86 -17.91 4.50 -0.73
N ALA A 87 -17.54 5.76 -0.91
CA ALA A 87 -16.17 6.15 -1.08
C ALA A 87 -15.74 7.11 0.03
N TYR A 88 -14.55 6.88 0.56
CA TYR A 88 -13.94 7.72 1.59
C TYR A 88 -12.61 8.23 1.06
N SER A 89 -12.35 9.51 1.28
CA SER A 89 -11.11 10.17 0.91
C SER A 89 -10.48 10.82 2.12
N ASP A 90 -9.19 10.65 2.25
CA ASP A 90 -8.39 11.31 3.27
C ASP A 90 -7.15 11.93 2.62
N ALA A 91 -6.67 13.04 3.14
CA ALA A 91 -5.49 13.74 2.68
C ALA A 91 -4.47 13.82 3.81
N THR A 92 -3.33 13.17 3.62
CA THR A 92 -2.22 13.26 4.59
C THR A 92 -1.31 14.43 4.26
N TRP A 93 -1.08 15.29 5.26
CA TRP A 93 -0.17 16.42 5.15
C TRP A 93 1.27 15.95 5.35
N ALA A 94 2.16 16.22 4.36
CA ALA A 94 3.61 15.98 4.43
C ALA A 94 4.03 14.61 4.99
N SER A 95 3.31 13.55 4.67
CA SER A 95 3.52 12.22 5.25
C SER A 95 4.81 11.53 4.78
N ASN A 96 5.42 11.98 3.69
CA ASN A 96 6.65 11.40 3.16
C ASN A 96 7.83 12.36 3.31
N PRO A 97 8.76 12.12 4.25
CA PRO A 97 9.90 12.99 4.47
C PRO A 97 10.88 13.05 3.28
N SER A 98 10.81 12.12 2.33
CA SER A 98 11.69 12.11 1.16
C SER A 98 11.15 12.88 -0.04
N ASP A 99 9.85 13.14 -0.13
CA ASP A 99 9.24 13.72 -1.32
C ASP A 99 8.63 15.11 -1.09
N CYS A 100 8.39 15.54 0.15
CA CYS A 100 7.86 16.88 0.57
C CYS A 100 6.81 17.50 -0.36
N ARG A 101 6.13 16.70 -1.18
CA ARG A 101 5.24 17.17 -2.24
C ARG A 101 3.89 17.70 -1.75
N SER A 102 3.60 17.59 -0.49
CA SER A 102 2.41 18.19 0.10
C SER A 102 2.70 19.57 0.70
N LEU A 103 3.43 20.41 -0.02
CA LEU A 103 3.60 21.85 0.31
C LEU A 103 2.35 22.67 0.01
N CYS A 104 1.25 22.02 -0.34
CA CYS A 104 -0.02 22.69 -0.54
C CYS A 104 -0.73 22.88 0.79
N ALA A 105 -1.37 24.03 0.96
CA ALA A 105 -2.23 24.32 2.10
C ALA A 105 -3.21 23.15 2.33
N HIS A 106 -3.52 22.87 3.58
CA HIS A 106 -4.36 21.75 4.01
C HIS A 106 -5.63 21.59 3.15
N ALA A 107 -6.30 22.71 2.86
CA ALA A 107 -7.49 22.76 2.01
C ALA A 107 -7.26 22.29 0.56
N GLU A 108 -6.10 22.55 -0.03
CA GLU A 108 -5.80 22.12 -1.41
C GLU A 108 -5.56 20.61 -1.50
N ALA A 109 -4.91 20.02 -0.50
CA ALA A 109 -4.72 18.56 -0.44
C ALA A 109 -6.07 17.84 -0.31
N GLU A 110 -6.97 18.34 0.52
CA GLU A 110 -8.33 17.80 0.70
C GLU A 110 -9.15 17.91 -0.60
N LEU A 111 -9.12 19.08 -1.26
CA LEU A 111 -9.83 19.28 -2.52
C LEU A 111 -9.30 18.37 -3.63
N ARG A 112 -8.00 18.13 -3.72
CA ARG A 112 -7.42 17.20 -4.68
C ARG A 112 -7.83 15.75 -4.40
N ALA A 113 -7.85 15.34 -3.13
CA ALA A 113 -8.30 14.02 -2.74
C ALA A 113 -9.78 13.81 -3.10
N MET A 114 -10.65 14.80 -2.82
CA MET A 114 -12.05 14.76 -3.22
C MET A 114 -12.22 14.70 -4.74
N ALA A 115 -11.48 15.50 -5.50
CA ALA A 115 -11.53 15.50 -6.96
C ALA A 115 -11.12 14.14 -7.54
N ALA A 116 -10.09 13.48 -6.99
CA ALA A 116 -9.67 12.16 -7.40
C ALA A 116 -10.77 11.11 -7.18
N VAL A 117 -11.42 11.11 -6.00
CA VAL A 117 -12.53 10.19 -5.71
C VAL A 117 -13.72 10.43 -6.64
N ILE A 118 -14.09 11.69 -6.91
CA ILE A 118 -15.17 12.02 -7.84
C ILE A 118 -14.84 11.53 -9.25
N ALA A 119 -13.60 11.70 -9.71
CA ALA A 119 -13.16 11.20 -11.00
C ALA A 119 -13.29 9.67 -11.09
N GLU A 120 -12.85 8.93 -10.08
CA GLU A 120 -12.97 7.47 -10.03
C GLU A 120 -14.42 7.01 -10.03
N ILE A 121 -15.30 7.64 -9.23
CA ILE A 121 -16.73 7.30 -9.19
C ILE A 121 -17.43 7.59 -10.52
N SER A 122 -17.02 8.64 -11.25
CA SER A 122 -17.62 9.01 -12.53
C SER A 122 -17.27 8.06 -13.67
N TRP A 123 -16.29 7.18 -13.49
CA TRP A 123 -15.91 6.15 -14.45
C TRP A 123 -16.63 4.80 -14.24
N LEU A 124 -17.26 4.61 -13.09
CA LEU A 124 -18.04 3.41 -12.74
C LEU A 124 -19.50 3.53 -13.16
#